data_d715880b7dbbe1eb4582441214faebac
#
_entry.id   d715880b7dbbe1eb4582441214faebac
#
_cell.length_a   1.000
_cell.length_b   1.000
_cell.length_c   1.000
_cell.angle_alpha   90.00
_cell.angle_beta   90.00
_cell.angle_gamma   90.00
#
_symmetry.space_group_name_H-M   'P 1'
#
loop_
_entity.id
_entity.type
_entity.pdbx_description
1 polymer ?
#
loop_
_entity_poly.entity_id
_entity_poly.type
_entity_poly.pdbx_seq_one_letter_code
_entity_poly.pdbx_strand_id
1 'polypeptide(L)'
;RVGVEWRRHHVGVLFNYMNTAGKNGVTDYSGSCDYKLRNKGYKLGAFYHFCLVKEKVSIFTFEPYVGLSTGFVLNKVNEINRLFVESDPEGGYRKDNTFSGRNFFVEPTFGIKFSLCRYVTLNMSIAYEWDAVMQKCQSRNPDFPSTFKVDWSGYRAQAGLIFCLNFKK
;
A
#
# COMPACT_ATOMS: atom_id res chain seq x y z
N ARG A 1 -8.36 -3.00 8.31
CA ARG A 1 -7.87 -3.92 9.35
C ARG A 1 -9.03 -4.49 10.15
N VAL A 2 -8.99 -5.77 10.46
CA VAL A 2 -9.94 -6.46 11.35
C VAL A 2 -9.14 -7.27 12.34
N GLY A 3 -9.50 -7.24 13.62
CA GLY A 3 -8.71 -7.92 14.65
C GLY A 3 -9.46 -8.04 15.98
N VAL A 4 -8.80 -8.70 16.91
CA VAL A 4 -9.27 -8.94 18.27
C VAL A 4 -8.32 -8.28 19.26
N GLU A 5 -8.89 -7.62 20.26
CA GLU A 5 -8.17 -7.06 21.40
C GLU A 5 -8.31 -7.97 22.60
N TRP A 6 -7.17 -8.34 23.22
CA TRP A 6 -7.13 -9.05 24.48
C TRP A 6 -6.10 -8.42 25.41
N ARG A 7 -6.57 -7.82 26.49
CA ARG A 7 -5.75 -7.03 27.46
C ARG A 7 -4.99 -5.91 26.74
N ARG A 8 -3.66 -6.06 26.59
CA ARG A 8 -2.76 -5.11 25.91
C ARG A 8 -2.37 -5.54 24.51
N HIS A 9 -2.90 -6.66 24.04
CA HIS A 9 -2.53 -7.28 22.76
C HIS A 9 -3.64 -7.08 21.75
N HIS A 10 -3.28 -6.61 20.56
CA HIS A 10 -4.18 -6.54 19.41
C HIS A 10 -3.59 -7.37 18.28
N VAL A 11 -4.32 -8.34 17.80
CA VAL A 11 -3.92 -9.22 16.70
C VAL A 11 -5.01 -9.20 15.64
N GLY A 12 -4.62 -9.21 14.39
CA GLY A 12 -5.60 -9.27 13.33
C GLY A 12 -5.01 -9.36 11.94
N VAL A 13 -5.88 -9.21 10.96
CA VAL A 13 -5.55 -9.22 9.55
C VAL A 13 -5.68 -7.81 8.98
N LEU A 14 -4.81 -7.50 8.03
CA LEU A 14 -4.85 -6.24 7.31
C LEU A 14 -5.08 -6.48 5.82
N PHE A 15 -5.88 -5.61 5.25
CA PHE A 15 -6.01 -5.43 3.83
C PHE A 15 -5.82 -3.95 3.50
N ASN A 16 -5.03 -3.65 2.49
CA ASN A 16 -4.85 -2.28 2.00
C ASN A 16 -4.73 -2.30 0.48
N TYR A 17 -5.26 -1.27 -0.15
CA TYR A 17 -5.12 -1.02 -1.57
C TYR A 17 -4.27 0.22 -1.80
N MET A 18 -3.25 0.09 -2.62
CA MET A 18 -2.33 1.16 -2.98
C MET A 18 -2.41 1.39 -4.48
N ASN A 19 -2.41 2.66 -4.88
CA ASN A 19 -2.42 3.02 -6.28
C ASN A 19 -1.51 4.24 -6.48
N THR A 20 -0.57 4.11 -7.40
CA THR A 20 0.28 5.21 -7.81
C THR A 20 0.33 5.26 -9.33
N ALA A 21 0.42 6.45 -9.89
CA ALA A 21 0.49 6.66 -11.31
C ALA A 21 1.55 7.73 -11.63
N GLY A 22 2.35 7.45 -12.64
CA GLY A 22 3.29 8.39 -13.23
C GLY A 22 2.95 8.60 -14.69
N LYS A 23 3.17 9.81 -15.18
CA LYS A 23 3.10 10.16 -16.59
C LYS A 23 4.38 10.91 -16.94
N ASN A 24 5.02 10.51 -18.02
CA ASN A 24 6.09 11.25 -18.65
C ASN A 24 5.79 11.37 -20.15
N GLY A 25 6.25 12.43 -20.79
CA GLY A 25 6.06 12.63 -22.21
C GLY A 25 7.14 13.55 -22.76
N VAL A 26 7.55 13.26 -23.97
CA VAL A 26 8.48 14.09 -24.73
C VAL A 26 7.78 14.44 -26.04
N THR A 27 7.80 15.70 -26.42
CA THR A 27 7.28 16.20 -27.69
C THR A 27 8.36 17.04 -28.35
N ASP A 28 8.65 16.76 -29.61
CA ASP A 28 9.54 17.52 -30.45
C ASP A 28 8.94 17.70 -31.85
N TYR A 29 9.72 18.26 -32.77
CA TYR A 29 9.28 18.50 -34.15
C TYR A 29 9.02 17.21 -34.98
N SER A 30 9.44 16.05 -34.50
CA SER A 30 9.26 14.75 -35.18
C SER A 30 8.04 13.98 -34.66
N GLY A 31 7.49 14.38 -33.50
CA GLY A 31 6.33 13.73 -32.92
C GLY A 31 6.26 13.79 -31.40
N SER A 32 5.45 12.94 -30.81
CA SER A 32 5.31 12.85 -29.37
C SER A 32 5.35 11.41 -28.86
N CYS A 33 6.00 11.22 -27.72
CA CYS A 33 6.02 9.94 -27.01
C CYS A 33 5.42 10.14 -25.61
N ASP A 34 4.29 9.51 -25.35
CA ASP A 34 3.63 9.50 -24.05
C ASP A 34 3.87 8.17 -23.35
N TYR A 35 4.44 8.24 -22.15
CA TYR A 35 4.65 7.10 -21.26
C TYR A 35 3.79 7.24 -20.03
N LYS A 36 2.93 6.26 -19.75
CA LYS A 36 2.11 6.21 -18.55
C LYS A 36 2.36 4.92 -17.80
N LEU A 37 2.69 5.04 -16.53
CA LEU A 37 2.85 3.91 -15.62
C LEU A 37 1.78 3.99 -14.54
N ARG A 38 1.04 2.92 -14.33
CA ARG A 38 0.11 2.79 -13.21
C ARG A 38 0.45 1.54 -12.42
N ASN A 39 0.80 1.74 -11.16
CA ASN A 39 1.12 0.66 -10.24
C ASN A 39 -0.01 0.51 -9.22
N LYS A 40 -0.54 -0.71 -9.09
CA LYS A 40 -1.55 -1.10 -8.12
C LYS A 40 -0.98 -2.17 -7.22
N GLY A 41 -1.07 -1.97 -5.90
CA GLY A 41 -0.66 -2.92 -4.88
C GLY A 41 -1.85 -3.36 -4.04
N TYR A 42 -2.02 -4.65 -3.84
CA TYR A 42 -2.97 -5.22 -2.90
C TYR A 42 -2.17 -5.84 -1.76
N LYS A 43 -2.20 -5.19 -0.60
CA LYS A 43 -1.46 -5.58 0.60
C LYS A 43 -2.36 -6.45 1.48
N LEU A 44 -1.90 -7.66 1.75
CA LEU A 44 -2.57 -8.64 2.61
C LEU A 44 -1.58 -9.11 3.67
N GLY A 45 -2.00 -9.15 4.93
CA GLY A 45 -1.09 -9.56 5.98
C GLY A 45 -1.76 -9.70 7.34
N ALA A 46 -0.92 -9.96 8.33
CA ALA A 46 -1.29 -9.96 9.73
C ALA A 46 -0.63 -8.77 10.43
N PHE A 47 -1.23 -8.32 11.51
CA PHE A 47 -0.64 -7.32 12.39
C PHE A 47 -0.74 -7.74 13.85
N TYR A 48 0.22 -7.28 14.62
CA TYR A 48 0.26 -7.38 16.07
C TYR A 48 0.61 -6.01 16.64
N HIS A 49 -0.18 -5.52 17.60
CA HIS A 49 0.11 -4.30 18.35
C HIS A 49 0.14 -4.61 19.84
N PHE A 50 1.08 -4.01 20.54
CA PHE A 50 1.20 -4.08 21.99
C PHE A 50 1.00 -2.70 22.57
N CYS A 51 -0.05 -2.51 23.39
CA CYS A 51 -0.32 -1.27 24.10
C CYS A 51 0.66 -1.10 25.26
N LEU A 52 1.45 -0.03 25.24
CA LEU A 52 2.47 0.27 26.25
C LEU A 52 1.81 0.66 27.56
N VAL A 53 0.86 1.59 27.49
CA VAL A 53 0.13 2.13 28.62
C VAL A 53 -1.32 2.31 28.22
N LYS A 54 -2.23 2.17 29.18
CA LYS A 54 -3.66 2.46 29.02
C LYS A 54 -4.05 3.42 30.10
N GLU A 55 -4.02 4.71 29.79
CA GLU A 55 -4.37 5.76 30.73
C GLU A 55 -5.74 6.35 30.40
N LYS A 56 -6.55 6.50 31.43
CA LYS A 56 -7.84 7.16 31.32
C LYS A 56 -7.68 8.62 31.69
N VAL A 57 -7.75 9.49 30.69
CA VAL A 57 -7.69 10.95 30.88
C VAL A 57 -9.10 11.50 30.71
N SER A 58 -9.79 11.71 31.84
CA SER A 58 -11.18 12.21 31.88
C SER A 58 -12.13 11.27 31.09
N ILE A 59 -12.72 11.77 30.00
CA ILE A 59 -13.62 11.01 29.11
C ILE A 59 -12.91 10.20 28.03
N PHE A 60 -11.61 10.44 27.80
CA PHE A 60 -10.84 9.76 26.75
C PHE A 60 -9.89 8.74 27.37
N THR A 61 -9.68 7.64 26.65
CA THR A 61 -8.60 6.69 26.96
C THR A 61 -7.48 6.88 25.96
N PHE A 62 -6.26 7.08 26.45
CA PHE A 62 -5.05 7.25 25.67
C PHE A 62 -4.25 5.95 25.71
N GLU A 63 -3.95 5.40 24.56
CA GLU A 63 -3.27 4.12 24.44
C GLU A 63 -2.15 4.20 23.39
N PRO A 64 -0.90 4.55 23.78
CA PRO A 64 0.25 4.42 22.89
C PRO A 64 0.58 2.94 22.69
N TYR A 65 0.98 2.58 21.48
CA TYR A 65 1.32 1.22 21.13
C TYR A 65 2.51 1.13 20.18
N VAL A 66 3.19 0.01 20.24
CA VAL A 66 4.15 -0.45 19.23
C VAL A 66 3.55 -1.64 18.51
N GLY A 67 3.92 -1.83 17.27
CA GLY A 67 3.36 -2.90 16.46
C GLY A 67 4.28 -3.38 15.37
N LEU A 68 3.92 -4.54 14.85
CA LEU A 68 4.55 -5.16 13.70
C LEU A 68 3.46 -5.70 12.78
N SER A 69 3.57 -5.38 11.50
CA SER A 69 2.74 -5.98 10.47
C SER A 69 3.62 -6.72 9.46
N THR A 70 3.12 -7.81 8.92
CA THR A 70 3.84 -8.60 7.91
C THR A 70 2.87 -9.28 6.97
N GLY A 71 3.32 -9.58 5.76
CA GLY A 71 2.49 -10.22 4.74
C GLY A 71 3.01 -10.01 3.34
N PHE A 72 2.10 -9.97 2.38
CA PHE A 72 2.43 -9.87 0.96
C PHE A 72 1.76 -8.67 0.32
N VAL A 73 2.48 -8.07 -0.64
CA VAL A 73 1.94 -7.09 -1.58
C VAL A 73 1.88 -7.73 -2.96
N LEU A 74 0.68 -7.85 -3.51
CA LEU A 74 0.46 -8.30 -4.88
C LEU A 74 0.50 -7.09 -5.79
N ASN A 75 1.49 -7.02 -6.65
CA ASN A 75 1.75 -5.92 -7.56
C ASN A 75 1.14 -6.17 -8.93
N LYS A 76 0.47 -5.16 -9.47
CA LYS A 76 0.03 -5.11 -10.86
C LYS A 76 0.42 -3.78 -11.46
N VAL A 77 1.32 -3.80 -12.41
CA VAL A 77 1.82 -2.61 -13.10
C VAL A 77 1.31 -2.61 -14.52
N ASN A 78 0.65 -1.53 -14.91
CA ASN A 78 0.22 -1.30 -16.27
C ASN A 78 1.08 -0.19 -16.87
N GLU A 79 1.76 -0.50 -17.95
CA GLU A 79 2.57 0.39 -18.76
C GLU A 79 1.82 0.68 -20.06
N ILE A 80 1.69 1.94 -20.40
CA ILE A 80 1.07 2.38 -21.66
C ILE A 80 2.07 3.31 -22.34
N ASN A 81 2.57 2.86 -23.49
CA ASN A 81 3.44 3.64 -24.37
C ASN A 81 2.64 4.05 -25.60
N ARG A 82 2.63 5.33 -25.90
CA ARG A 82 2.04 5.89 -27.12
C ARG A 82 3.10 6.65 -27.86
N LEU A 83 3.33 6.27 -29.10
CA LEU A 83 4.16 7.02 -30.04
C LEU A 83 3.24 7.63 -31.10
N PHE A 84 3.37 8.90 -31.31
CA PHE A 84 2.76 9.62 -32.42
C PHE A 84 3.86 10.24 -33.27
N VAL A 85 3.84 9.98 -34.56
CA VAL A 85 4.82 10.50 -35.53
C VAL A 85 4.11 11.51 -36.41
N GLU A 86 4.60 12.77 -36.43
CA GLU A 86 3.93 13.87 -37.11
C GLU A 86 3.90 13.71 -38.63
N SER A 87 4.95 13.07 -39.21
CA SER A 87 5.06 12.77 -40.64
C SER A 87 4.22 11.57 -41.08
N ASP A 88 3.74 10.77 -40.16
CA ASP A 88 2.90 9.59 -40.43
C ASP A 88 1.83 9.43 -39.34
N PRO A 89 0.68 10.13 -39.49
CA PRO A 89 -0.40 10.06 -38.49
C PRO A 89 -0.99 8.65 -38.31
N GLU A 90 -0.85 7.76 -39.31
CA GLU A 90 -1.31 6.37 -39.23
C GLU A 90 -0.23 5.43 -38.68
N GLY A 91 1.06 5.84 -38.74
CA GLY A 91 2.20 5.10 -38.23
C GLY A 91 2.38 5.17 -36.69
N GLY A 92 1.53 5.92 -36.00
CA GLY A 92 1.52 5.95 -34.54
C GLY A 92 1.19 4.60 -33.93
N TYR A 93 1.92 4.16 -32.91
CA TYR A 93 1.61 2.92 -32.24
C TYR A 93 1.31 3.13 -30.75
N ARG A 94 0.46 2.27 -30.23
CA ARG A 94 0.17 2.14 -28.80
C ARG A 94 0.54 0.74 -28.33
N LYS A 95 1.34 0.69 -27.28
CA LYS A 95 1.72 -0.55 -26.63
C LYS A 95 1.29 -0.54 -25.18
N ASP A 96 0.44 -1.49 -24.82
CA ASP A 96 -0.02 -1.70 -23.46
C ASP A 96 0.64 -2.99 -22.92
N ASN A 97 1.32 -2.87 -21.78
CA ASN A 97 1.97 -4.01 -21.15
C ASN A 97 1.52 -4.12 -19.70
N THR A 98 1.32 -5.33 -19.20
CA THR A 98 0.93 -5.59 -17.82
C THR A 98 1.95 -6.50 -17.17
N PHE A 99 2.46 -6.08 -16.04
CA PHE A 99 3.38 -6.84 -15.21
C PHE A 99 2.71 -7.23 -13.91
N SER A 100 3.05 -8.40 -13.39
CA SER A 100 2.58 -8.85 -12.09
C SER A 100 3.71 -9.47 -11.28
N GLY A 101 3.70 -9.24 -9.99
CA GLY A 101 4.68 -9.75 -9.04
C GLY A 101 4.17 -9.67 -7.63
N ARG A 102 4.95 -10.15 -6.68
CA ARG A 102 4.64 -10.07 -5.25
C ARG A 102 5.87 -9.73 -4.45
N ASN A 103 5.66 -8.98 -3.36
CA ASN A 103 6.68 -8.68 -2.38
C ASN A 103 6.25 -9.24 -1.02
N PHE A 104 7.23 -9.61 -0.20
CA PHE A 104 7.01 -9.85 1.22
C PHE A 104 7.44 -8.61 1.99
N PHE A 105 6.56 -8.07 2.83
CA PHE A 105 6.83 -6.87 3.60
C PHE A 105 6.88 -7.13 5.11
N VAL A 106 7.63 -6.29 5.80
CA VAL A 106 7.65 -6.14 7.25
C VAL A 106 7.46 -4.66 7.57
N GLU A 107 6.56 -4.33 8.49
CA GLU A 107 6.17 -2.95 8.81
C GLU A 107 6.11 -2.75 10.33
N PRO A 108 7.23 -2.35 10.97
CA PRO A 108 7.18 -1.83 12.34
C PRO A 108 6.35 -0.55 12.37
N THR A 109 5.55 -0.42 13.43
CA THR A 109 4.59 0.67 13.61
C THR A 109 4.68 1.21 15.01
N PHE A 110 4.62 2.53 15.15
CA PHE A 110 4.36 3.23 16.40
C PHE A 110 3.08 4.04 16.24
N GLY A 111 2.21 4.01 17.23
CA GLY A 111 0.94 4.72 17.14
C GLY A 111 0.30 5.02 18.47
N ILE A 112 -0.80 5.76 18.37
CA ILE A 112 -1.59 6.22 19.50
C ILE A 112 -3.06 5.98 19.16
N LYS A 113 -3.81 5.43 20.12
CA LYS A 113 -5.25 5.29 20.05
C LYS A 113 -5.89 6.21 21.08
N PHE A 114 -6.92 6.93 20.65
CA PHE A 114 -7.77 7.77 21.49
C PHE A 114 -9.19 7.22 21.44
N SER A 115 -9.67 6.61 22.51
CA SER A 115 -11.05 6.14 22.59
C SER A 115 -11.98 7.32 22.85
N LEU A 116 -12.74 7.71 21.83
CA LEU A 116 -13.70 8.81 21.88
C LEU A 116 -14.97 8.41 22.65
N CYS A 117 -15.37 7.16 22.49
CA CYS A 117 -16.48 6.54 23.22
C CYS A 117 -16.29 5.02 23.23
N ARG A 118 -17.25 4.29 23.81
CA ARG A 118 -17.20 2.82 23.93
C ARG A 118 -17.04 2.08 22.59
N TYR A 119 -17.49 2.69 21.50
CA TYR A 119 -17.58 2.05 20.19
C TYR A 119 -16.64 2.63 19.16
N VAL A 120 -16.05 3.81 19.43
CA VAL A 120 -15.24 4.54 18.44
C VAL A 120 -13.91 4.97 19.04
N THR A 121 -12.84 4.59 18.39
CA THR A 121 -11.46 4.94 18.74
C THR A 121 -10.79 5.59 17.53
N LEU A 122 -10.21 6.77 17.71
CA LEU A 122 -9.31 7.39 16.74
C LEU A 122 -7.94 6.73 16.86
N ASN A 123 -7.39 6.30 15.74
CA ASN A 123 -6.05 5.74 15.64
C ASN A 123 -5.17 6.61 14.75
N MET A 124 -4.00 6.96 15.26
CA MET A 124 -2.95 7.67 14.50
C MET A 124 -1.66 6.87 14.62
N SER A 125 -0.94 6.67 13.53
CA SER A 125 0.30 5.91 13.55
C SER A 125 1.28 6.33 12.47
N ILE A 126 2.55 6.12 12.77
CA ILE A 126 3.65 6.15 11.81
C ILE A 126 4.24 4.75 11.71
N ALA A 127 4.64 4.38 10.53
CA ALA A 127 5.22 3.08 10.25
C ALA A 127 6.32 3.22 9.20
N TYR A 128 7.23 2.25 9.17
CA TYR A 128 8.15 2.09 8.07
C TYR A 128 7.90 0.73 7.43
N GLU A 129 7.49 0.74 6.16
CA GLU A 129 7.37 -0.50 5.39
C GLU A 129 8.71 -0.84 4.76
N TRP A 130 9.13 -2.07 4.95
CA TRP A 130 10.30 -2.64 4.32
C TRP A 130 9.88 -3.84 3.49
N ASP A 131 10.10 -3.75 2.17
CA ASP A 131 9.93 -4.86 1.24
C ASP A 131 11.13 -5.80 1.36
N ALA A 132 11.05 -6.75 2.31
CA ALA A 132 12.15 -7.65 2.66
C ALA A 132 12.51 -8.62 1.54
N VAL A 133 11.51 -9.05 0.75
CA VAL A 133 11.71 -9.90 -0.43
C VAL A 133 10.87 -9.36 -1.58
N MET A 134 11.55 -8.85 -2.61
CA MET A 134 10.91 -8.34 -3.84
C MET A 134 11.08 -9.35 -4.97
N GLN A 135 9.98 -9.91 -5.45
CA GLN A 135 9.99 -10.71 -6.66
C GLN A 135 10.01 -9.80 -7.90
N LYS A 136 10.69 -10.25 -8.95
CA LYS A 136 10.63 -9.56 -10.23
C LYS A 136 9.21 -9.63 -10.78
N CYS A 137 8.63 -8.48 -11.10
CA CYS A 137 7.41 -8.43 -11.89
C CYS A 137 7.70 -8.89 -13.31
N GLN A 138 6.95 -9.86 -13.77
CA GLN A 138 7.10 -10.43 -15.10
C GLN A 138 6.06 -9.85 -16.06
N SER A 139 6.48 -9.58 -17.30
CA SER A 139 5.58 -9.23 -18.39
C SER A 139 4.63 -10.39 -18.69
N ARG A 140 3.37 -10.08 -18.92
CA ARG A 140 2.39 -11.05 -19.45
C ARG A 140 2.45 -11.19 -20.96
N ASN A 141 3.16 -10.29 -21.63
CA ASN A 141 3.34 -10.36 -23.08
C ASN A 141 4.61 -11.16 -23.41
N PRO A 142 4.49 -12.33 -24.05
CA PRO A 142 5.63 -13.18 -24.42
C PRO A 142 6.58 -12.51 -25.42
N ASP A 143 6.09 -11.60 -26.25
CA ASP A 143 6.90 -10.89 -27.26
C ASP A 143 7.84 -9.86 -26.64
N PHE A 144 7.62 -9.53 -25.35
CA PHE A 144 8.44 -8.57 -24.61
C PHE A 144 8.77 -9.08 -23.22
N PRO A 145 9.71 -10.00 -23.07
CA PRO A 145 10.11 -10.57 -21.79
C PRO A 145 10.94 -9.55 -21.00
N SER A 146 10.30 -8.54 -20.44
CA SER A 146 10.95 -7.58 -19.55
C SER A 146 10.56 -7.85 -18.09
N THR A 147 11.50 -7.59 -17.20
CA THR A 147 11.28 -7.75 -15.75
C THR A 147 11.79 -6.53 -15.01
N PHE A 148 11.07 -6.11 -13.98
CA PHE A 148 11.53 -5.08 -13.05
C PHE A 148 11.05 -5.38 -11.64
N LYS A 149 11.62 -4.71 -10.64
CA LYS A 149 11.19 -4.79 -9.25
C LYS A 149 10.36 -3.57 -8.91
N VAL A 150 9.32 -3.77 -8.13
CA VAL A 150 8.54 -2.70 -7.51
C VAL A 150 8.90 -2.67 -6.04
N ASP A 151 9.34 -1.53 -5.55
CA ASP A 151 9.68 -1.29 -4.15
C ASP A 151 8.64 -0.35 -3.53
N TRP A 152 7.99 -0.79 -2.47
CA TRP A 152 7.05 -0.01 -1.68
C TRP A 152 7.64 0.45 -0.35
N SER A 153 8.93 0.18 -0.11
CA SER A 153 9.59 0.58 1.14
C SER A 153 9.48 2.08 1.37
N GLY A 154 9.24 2.47 2.61
CA GLY A 154 9.15 3.87 2.97
C GLY A 154 8.32 4.14 4.21
N TYR A 155 8.35 5.40 4.65
CA TYR A 155 7.56 5.88 5.77
C TYR A 155 6.08 6.02 5.39
N ARG A 156 5.21 5.70 6.35
CA ARG A 156 3.76 5.81 6.22
C ARG A 156 3.19 6.48 7.45
N ALA A 157 2.41 7.54 7.24
CA ALA A 157 1.54 8.11 8.26
C ALA A 157 0.10 7.64 8.01
N GLN A 158 -0.58 7.22 9.05
CA GLN A 158 -1.94 6.71 8.96
C GLN A 158 -2.81 7.34 10.04
N ALA A 159 -4.02 7.73 9.66
CA ALA A 159 -5.06 8.14 10.59
C ALA A 159 -6.35 7.41 10.20
N GLY A 160 -7.15 7.01 11.20
CA GLY A 160 -8.38 6.28 10.93
C GLY A 160 -9.23 6.09 12.18
N LEU A 161 -10.44 5.63 11.97
CA LEU A 161 -11.38 5.27 13.02
C LEU A 161 -11.42 3.75 13.17
N ILE A 162 -11.42 3.30 14.42
CA ILE A 162 -11.63 1.90 14.80
C ILE A 162 -13.02 1.80 15.42
N PHE A 163 -13.86 0.95 14.85
CA PHE A 163 -15.16 0.63 15.40
C PHE A 163 -15.06 -0.66 16.23
N CYS A 164 -15.36 -0.57 17.52
CA CYS A 164 -15.27 -1.68 18.45
C CYS A 164 -16.64 -2.33 18.62
N LEU A 165 -16.77 -3.58 18.21
CA LEU A 165 -17.95 -4.40 18.51
C LEU A 165 -17.67 -5.17 19.81
N ASN A 166 -18.37 -4.78 20.88
CA ASN A 166 -18.19 -5.41 22.18
C ASN A 166 -19.26 -6.50 22.37
N PHE A 167 -18.89 -7.74 22.06
CA PHE A 167 -19.73 -8.89 22.37
C PHE A 167 -19.60 -9.21 23.85
N LYS A 168 -20.46 -8.60 24.69
CA LYS A 168 -20.61 -9.10 26.06
C LYS A 168 -21.22 -10.51 25.99
N LYS A 169 -20.49 -11.48 26.52
CA LYS A 169 -21.09 -12.68 27.07
C LYS A 169 -21.73 -12.34 28.42
#